data_34d8162e06ed0156c27565cbc0cf4f29
#
_entry.id   34d8162e06ed0156c27565cbc0cf4f29
#
_cell.length_a   1.000
_cell.length_b   1.000
_cell.length_c   1.000
_cell.angle_alpha   90.00
_cell.angle_beta   90.00
_cell.angle_gamma   90.00
#
_symmetry.space_group_name_H-M   'P 1'
#
loop_
_entity.id
_entity.type
_entity.pdbx_description
1 polymer ?
#
loop_
_entity_poly.entity_id
_entity_poly.type
_entity_poly.pdbx_seq_one_letter_code
_entity_poly.pdbx_strand_id
1 'polypeptide(L)'
;WTIAQYAMYSLCAVGVALMAYNRRRTISVSSIFEPYLSSSVYGVVKTVVPMVSLFCIVGALACSMAVGLMQINSGLNFFFGLPIDGVTVFAIAAIMVTVYVVSCLTGIKKGMRVLSSFCTIVFIGLMVYVLCLGPTRFIVDAGTESLGVFFNRFFEHSVILPTMAGNETWSKSWIIMFMASFFVYAPIIGLFLARLGKGRTVREFIFMNIGAPTLFCIVWIAIWGGTTVWLQYTGIMDVWQSVNEKGLEVTIFTILSTLPFAKILAAFFIIAVFFSFSTMADSITGTMATLSTKNLSVDDEAPRWLKIIWGVSFGVIGYLLVATGGVDSVRGMFTIVGLPISFIVLAYAYCVIRECGRIAAETLRH
;
A
#
# COMPACT_ATOMS: atom_id res chain seq x y z
N TRP A 1 9.39 6.08 5.68
CA TRP A 1 7.93 5.86 5.56
C TRP A 1 7.53 4.40 5.71
N THR A 2 8.29 3.45 5.19
CA THR A 2 7.98 2.01 5.29
C THR A 2 7.90 1.54 6.74
N ILE A 3 8.82 1.99 7.61
CA ILE A 3 8.76 1.67 9.05
C ILE A 3 7.45 2.17 9.65
N ALA A 4 7.06 3.41 9.40
CA ALA A 4 5.82 3.99 9.92
C ALA A 4 4.60 3.22 9.42
N GLN A 5 4.55 2.90 8.13
CA GLN A 5 3.48 2.13 7.50
C GLN A 5 3.30 0.76 8.16
N TYR A 6 4.36 -0.03 8.20
CA TYR A 6 4.28 -1.39 8.75
C TYR A 6 4.17 -1.43 10.27
N ALA A 7 4.62 -0.37 10.97
CA ALA A 7 4.35 -0.22 12.40
C ALA A 7 2.85 -0.04 12.68
N MET A 8 2.16 0.82 11.90
CA MET A 8 0.71 1.01 12.01
C MET A 8 -0.07 -0.28 11.67
N TYR A 9 0.36 -1.01 10.63
CA TYR A 9 -0.24 -2.28 10.26
C TYR A 9 -0.03 -3.35 11.34
N SER A 10 1.20 -3.44 11.89
CA SER A 10 1.52 -4.36 12.98
C SER A 10 0.75 -4.04 14.24
N LEU A 11 0.58 -2.77 14.57
CA LEU A 11 -0.21 -2.31 15.72
C LEU A 11 -1.65 -2.83 15.62
N CYS A 12 -2.29 -2.60 14.48
CA CYS A 12 -3.66 -3.07 14.25
C CYS A 12 -3.74 -4.61 14.25
N ALA A 13 -2.76 -5.29 13.64
CA ALA A 13 -2.71 -6.74 13.63
C ALA A 13 -2.56 -7.35 15.03
N VAL A 14 -1.67 -6.79 15.84
CA VAL A 14 -1.48 -7.24 17.25
C VAL A 14 -2.76 -7.06 18.05
N GLY A 15 -3.44 -5.93 17.94
CA GLY A 15 -4.70 -5.73 18.67
C GLY A 15 -5.79 -6.71 18.28
N VAL A 16 -5.98 -6.97 16.96
CA VAL A 16 -6.91 -8.02 16.50
C VAL A 16 -6.50 -9.40 17.02
N ALA A 17 -5.20 -9.74 16.92
CA ALA A 17 -4.69 -11.04 17.37
C ALA A 17 -4.84 -11.27 18.86
N LEU A 18 -4.54 -10.27 19.70
CA LEU A 18 -4.72 -10.34 21.16
C LEU A 18 -6.17 -10.61 21.52
N MET A 19 -7.10 -9.90 20.90
CA MET A 19 -8.53 -10.10 21.18
C MET A 19 -9.03 -11.45 20.65
N ALA A 20 -8.63 -11.84 19.44
CA ALA A 20 -9.10 -13.06 18.82
C ALA A 20 -8.50 -14.33 19.48
N TYR A 21 -7.19 -14.35 19.71
CA TYR A 21 -6.49 -15.58 20.13
C TYR A 21 -6.28 -15.67 21.65
N ASN A 22 -6.01 -14.56 22.32
CA ASN A 22 -5.82 -14.56 23.78
C ASN A 22 -7.14 -14.40 24.53
N ARG A 23 -8.00 -13.46 24.10
CA ARG A 23 -9.30 -13.20 24.76
C ARG A 23 -10.48 -13.97 24.15
N ARG A 24 -10.27 -14.76 23.09
CA ARG A 24 -11.30 -15.56 22.37
C ARG A 24 -12.51 -14.74 21.92
N ARG A 25 -12.28 -13.49 21.51
CA ARG A 25 -13.28 -12.59 20.95
C ARG A 25 -13.38 -12.74 19.43
N THR A 26 -14.41 -12.13 18.84
CA THR A 26 -14.59 -12.11 17.39
C THR A 26 -13.43 -11.41 16.68
N ILE A 27 -13.00 -11.92 15.54
CA ILE A 27 -11.99 -11.30 14.67
C ILE A 27 -12.60 -10.05 14.04
N SER A 28 -12.38 -8.89 14.64
CA SER A 28 -12.88 -7.60 14.17
C SER A 28 -11.95 -6.47 14.56
N VAL A 29 -11.89 -5.44 13.73
CA VAL A 29 -11.14 -4.21 14.04
C VAL A 29 -11.66 -3.56 15.33
N SER A 30 -12.96 -3.64 15.61
CA SER A 30 -13.57 -3.02 16.77
C SER A 30 -13.38 -3.79 18.08
N SER A 31 -12.98 -5.07 18.04
CA SER A 31 -12.92 -5.93 19.21
C SER A 31 -12.00 -5.43 20.34
N ILE A 32 -10.93 -4.69 19.99
CA ILE A 32 -9.98 -4.13 20.97
C ILE A 32 -10.64 -3.11 21.91
N PHE A 33 -11.71 -2.45 21.47
CA PHE A 33 -12.40 -1.44 22.27
C PHE A 33 -13.35 -2.03 23.32
N GLU A 34 -13.74 -3.31 23.17
CA GLU A 34 -14.73 -3.96 24.04
C GLU A 34 -14.40 -3.87 25.52
N PRO A 35 -13.16 -4.12 26.01
CA PRO A 35 -12.83 -4.05 27.43
C PRO A 35 -12.80 -2.63 28.02
N TYR A 36 -12.84 -1.60 27.16
CA TYR A 36 -12.63 -0.20 27.55
C TYR A 36 -13.89 0.66 27.46
N LEU A 37 -14.97 0.13 26.88
CA LEU A 37 -16.20 0.87 26.64
C LEU A 37 -17.37 0.20 27.37
N SER A 38 -18.36 0.99 27.77
CA SER A 38 -19.62 0.46 28.27
C SER A 38 -20.35 -0.33 27.18
N SER A 39 -21.18 -1.29 27.57
CA SER A 39 -21.90 -2.15 26.62
C SER A 39 -22.72 -1.36 25.58
N SER A 40 -23.33 -0.25 26.00
CA SER A 40 -24.11 0.65 25.11
C SER A 40 -23.23 1.34 24.08
N VAL A 41 -22.10 1.92 24.50
CA VAL A 41 -21.15 2.61 23.61
C VAL A 41 -20.47 1.61 22.68
N TYR A 42 -20.07 0.46 23.20
CA TYR A 42 -19.44 -0.61 22.38
C TYR A 42 -20.39 -1.13 21.30
N GLY A 43 -21.70 -1.19 21.58
CA GLY A 43 -22.71 -1.57 20.57
C GLY A 43 -22.67 -0.65 19.34
N VAL A 44 -22.44 0.64 19.52
CA VAL A 44 -22.26 1.61 18.43
C VAL A 44 -20.89 1.43 17.77
N VAL A 45 -19.84 1.40 18.55
CA VAL A 45 -18.44 1.28 18.06
C VAL A 45 -18.22 0.00 17.25
N LYS A 46 -18.82 -1.11 17.68
CA LYS A 46 -18.80 -2.40 16.97
C LYS A 46 -19.32 -2.30 15.52
N THR A 47 -20.23 -1.39 15.26
CA THR A 47 -20.81 -1.19 13.93
C THR A 47 -20.09 -0.07 13.17
N VAL A 48 -19.87 1.07 13.82
CA VAL A 48 -19.32 2.28 13.17
C VAL A 48 -17.88 2.08 12.74
N VAL A 49 -17.01 1.51 13.60
CA VAL A 49 -15.59 1.36 13.27
C VAL A 49 -15.35 0.49 12.03
N PRO A 50 -15.93 -0.71 11.89
CA PRO A 50 -15.81 -1.47 10.65
C PRO A 50 -16.40 -0.76 9.43
N MET A 51 -17.55 -0.06 9.57
CA MET A 51 -18.16 0.68 8.46
C MET A 51 -17.28 1.83 7.98
N VAL A 52 -16.72 2.62 8.89
CA VAL A 52 -15.76 3.69 8.53
C VAL A 52 -14.51 3.10 7.89
N SER A 53 -13.97 2.01 8.45
CA SER A 53 -12.80 1.34 7.89
C SER A 53 -13.08 0.81 6.47
N LEU A 54 -14.27 0.26 6.22
CA LEU A 54 -14.70 -0.18 4.90
C LEU A 54 -14.81 0.99 3.92
N PHE A 55 -15.45 2.09 4.32
CA PHE A 55 -15.58 3.27 3.48
C PHE A 55 -14.22 3.86 3.11
N CYS A 56 -13.34 3.99 4.10
CA CYS A 56 -12.00 4.55 3.88
C CYS A 56 -11.14 3.67 2.96
N ILE A 57 -11.19 2.35 3.13
CA ILE A 57 -10.41 1.43 2.27
C ILE A 57 -10.88 1.45 0.81
N VAL A 58 -12.17 1.70 0.54
CA VAL A 58 -12.68 1.87 -0.84
C VAL A 58 -11.98 3.03 -1.52
N GLY A 59 -11.91 4.18 -0.85
CA GLY A 59 -11.19 5.36 -1.37
C GLY A 59 -9.71 5.08 -1.60
N ALA A 60 -9.05 4.42 -0.65
CA ALA A 60 -7.64 4.08 -0.77
C ALA A 60 -7.34 3.12 -1.92
N LEU A 61 -8.21 2.13 -2.14
CA LEU A 61 -8.06 1.20 -3.27
C LEU A 61 -8.30 1.87 -4.60
N ALA A 62 -9.28 2.74 -4.69
CA ALA A 62 -9.51 3.53 -5.88
C ALA A 62 -8.28 4.41 -6.21
N CYS A 63 -7.63 4.99 -5.19
CA CYS A 63 -6.36 5.70 -5.34
C CYS A 63 -5.25 4.78 -5.87
N SER A 64 -5.10 3.59 -5.31
CA SER A 64 -4.10 2.62 -5.81
C SER A 64 -4.39 2.20 -7.24
N MET A 65 -5.67 1.98 -7.59
CA MET A 65 -6.08 1.69 -8.96
C MET A 65 -5.71 2.84 -9.90
N ALA A 66 -5.97 4.09 -9.50
CA ALA A 66 -5.61 5.28 -10.28
C ALA A 66 -4.11 5.35 -10.54
N VAL A 67 -3.28 5.13 -9.52
CA VAL A 67 -1.81 5.09 -9.67
C VAL A 67 -1.39 3.98 -10.65
N GLY A 68 -1.98 2.78 -10.53
CA GLY A 68 -1.71 1.67 -11.45
C GLY A 68 -2.07 2.01 -12.89
N LEU A 69 -3.23 2.63 -13.11
CA LEU A 69 -3.67 3.05 -14.45
C LEU A 69 -2.72 4.09 -15.06
N MET A 70 -2.33 5.11 -14.27
CA MET A 70 -1.36 6.12 -14.72
C MET A 70 -0.02 5.49 -15.08
N GLN A 71 0.48 4.59 -14.23
CA GLN A 71 1.76 3.92 -14.45
C GLN A 71 1.76 3.07 -15.74
N ILE A 72 0.70 2.28 -15.97
CA ILE A 72 0.56 1.46 -17.18
C ILE A 72 0.43 2.35 -18.41
N ASN A 73 -0.43 3.37 -18.35
CA ASN A 73 -0.63 4.29 -19.49
C ASN A 73 0.65 5.05 -19.85
N SER A 74 1.39 5.56 -18.85
CA SER A 74 2.68 6.21 -19.07
C SER A 74 3.69 5.29 -19.76
N GLY A 75 3.75 4.02 -19.36
CA GLY A 75 4.63 3.04 -19.99
C GLY A 75 4.24 2.71 -21.43
N LEU A 76 2.95 2.55 -21.70
CA LEU A 76 2.43 2.31 -23.02
C LEU A 76 2.65 3.52 -23.94
N ASN A 77 2.50 4.74 -23.41
CA ASN A 77 2.84 5.96 -24.13
C ASN A 77 4.33 6.02 -24.47
N PHE A 78 5.19 5.81 -23.48
CA PHE A 78 6.65 5.96 -23.62
C PHE A 78 7.24 5.02 -24.67
N PHE A 79 6.79 3.76 -24.74
CA PHE A 79 7.37 2.74 -25.63
C PHE A 79 6.58 2.47 -26.90
N PHE A 80 5.27 2.70 -26.89
CA PHE A 80 4.36 2.35 -27.99
C PHE A 80 3.63 3.56 -28.58
N GLY A 81 3.81 4.76 -27.99
CA GLY A 81 3.18 5.99 -28.48
C GLY A 81 1.67 6.06 -28.29
N LEU A 82 1.08 5.20 -27.41
CA LEU A 82 -0.35 5.26 -27.11
C LEU A 82 -0.70 6.59 -26.43
N PRO A 83 -1.81 7.23 -26.79
CA PRO A 83 -2.15 8.53 -26.24
C PRO A 83 -2.43 8.46 -24.73
N ILE A 84 -2.10 9.55 -24.01
CA ILE A 84 -2.49 9.74 -22.63
C ILE A 84 -3.83 10.49 -22.63
N ASP A 85 -4.91 9.76 -22.87
CA ASP A 85 -6.26 10.29 -22.91
C ASP A 85 -7.25 9.44 -22.11
N GLY A 86 -8.44 9.98 -21.88
CA GLY A 86 -9.48 9.31 -21.11
C GLY A 86 -9.93 7.99 -21.73
N VAL A 87 -9.88 7.85 -23.04
CA VAL A 87 -10.31 6.62 -23.75
C VAL A 87 -9.29 5.50 -23.51
N THR A 88 -8.01 5.79 -23.63
CA THR A 88 -6.93 4.81 -23.38
C THR A 88 -6.94 4.36 -21.91
N VAL A 89 -7.07 5.31 -20.97
CA VAL A 89 -7.15 5.00 -19.53
C VAL A 89 -8.41 4.17 -19.23
N PHE A 90 -9.56 4.49 -19.85
CA PHE A 90 -10.78 3.70 -19.71
C PHE A 90 -10.60 2.26 -20.21
N ALA A 91 -9.97 2.09 -21.38
CA ALA A 91 -9.72 0.75 -21.91
C ALA A 91 -8.82 -0.08 -20.99
N ILE A 92 -7.73 0.51 -20.46
CA ILE A 92 -6.85 -0.14 -19.49
C ILE A 92 -7.63 -0.50 -18.22
N ALA A 93 -8.44 0.43 -17.69
CA ALA A 93 -9.27 0.20 -16.52
C ALA A 93 -10.28 -0.93 -16.74
N ALA A 94 -10.97 -0.95 -17.88
CA ALA A 94 -11.94 -2.00 -18.22
C ALA A 94 -11.30 -3.40 -18.27
N ILE A 95 -10.10 -3.50 -18.88
CA ILE A 95 -9.35 -4.77 -18.94
C ILE A 95 -8.94 -5.19 -17.52
N MET A 96 -8.37 -4.29 -16.72
CA MET A 96 -7.96 -4.60 -15.35
C MET A 96 -9.14 -5.05 -14.49
N VAL A 97 -10.25 -4.30 -14.51
CA VAL A 97 -11.48 -4.64 -13.77
C VAL A 97 -11.98 -6.02 -14.18
N THR A 98 -12.03 -6.29 -15.47
CA THR A 98 -12.48 -7.61 -15.96
C THR A 98 -11.59 -8.73 -15.43
N VAL A 99 -10.27 -8.58 -15.50
CA VAL A 99 -9.32 -9.60 -15.06
C VAL A 99 -9.46 -9.89 -13.56
N TYR A 100 -9.44 -8.86 -12.70
CA TYR A 100 -9.49 -9.13 -11.26
C TYR A 100 -10.89 -9.51 -10.77
N VAL A 101 -11.97 -9.02 -11.37
CA VAL A 101 -13.33 -9.44 -11.01
C VAL A 101 -13.56 -10.91 -11.40
N VAL A 102 -13.17 -11.30 -12.61
CA VAL A 102 -13.25 -12.71 -13.04
C VAL A 102 -12.40 -13.60 -12.13
N SER A 103 -11.19 -13.18 -11.78
CA SER A 103 -10.33 -13.88 -10.82
C SER A 103 -11.01 -14.05 -9.46
N CYS A 104 -11.57 -12.98 -8.92
CA CYS A 104 -12.26 -12.97 -7.63
C CYS A 104 -13.51 -13.90 -7.62
N LEU A 105 -14.23 -13.97 -8.75
CA LEU A 105 -15.42 -14.82 -8.89
C LEU A 105 -15.08 -16.30 -9.03
N THR A 106 -13.99 -16.61 -9.68
CA THR A 106 -13.55 -17.99 -9.95
C THR A 106 -12.79 -18.61 -8.79
N GLY A 107 -12.33 -17.79 -7.82
CA GLY A 107 -11.62 -18.26 -6.64
C GLY A 107 -10.29 -18.94 -6.93
N ILE A 108 -9.60 -18.58 -8.03
CA ILE A 108 -8.36 -19.21 -8.50
C ILE A 108 -7.17 -18.84 -7.61
N LYS A 109 -7.16 -19.31 -6.35
CA LYS A 109 -6.08 -19.05 -5.39
C LYS A 109 -4.68 -19.47 -5.88
N LYS A 110 -4.58 -20.55 -6.64
CA LYS A 110 -3.30 -21.01 -7.24
C LYS A 110 -2.80 -20.06 -8.32
N GLY A 111 -3.67 -19.59 -9.21
CA GLY A 111 -3.31 -18.65 -10.27
C GLY A 111 -2.77 -17.33 -9.71
N MET A 112 -3.45 -16.78 -8.72
CA MET A 112 -3.05 -15.55 -8.06
C MET A 112 -1.69 -15.65 -7.35
N ARG A 113 -1.41 -16.80 -6.71
CA ARG A 113 -0.09 -17.04 -6.12
C ARG A 113 1.02 -17.08 -7.17
N VAL A 114 0.79 -17.74 -8.30
CA VAL A 114 1.76 -17.81 -9.40
C VAL A 114 2.01 -16.42 -9.97
N LEU A 115 0.95 -15.64 -10.23
CA LEU A 115 1.05 -14.26 -10.72
C LEU A 115 1.82 -13.35 -9.74
N SER A 116 1.50 -13.42 -8.47
CA SER A 116 2.21 -12.65 -7.43
C SER A 116 3.69 -13.03 -7.34
N SER A 117 4.00 -14.34 -7.42
CA SER A 117 5.40 -14.79 -7.45
C SER A 117 6.12 -14.31 -8.71
N PHE A 118 5.48 -14.33 -9.87
CA PHE A 118 6.00 -13.79 -11.11
C PHE A 118 6.34 -12.29 -10.96
N CYS A 119 5.39 -11.48 -10.44
CA CYS A 119 5.62 -10.05 -10.19
C CYS A 119 6.85 -9.83 -9.29
N THR A 120 6.95 -10.60 -8.21
CA THR A 120 8.09 -10.52 -7.28
C THR A 120 9.41 -10.83 -7.99
N ILE A 121 9.47 -11.88 -8.80
CA ILE A 121 10.67 -12.25 -9.56
C ILE A 121 11.03 -11.15 -10.56
N VAL A 122 10.05 -10.58 -11.27
CA VAL A 122 10.28 -9.48 -12.22
C VAL A 122 10.82 -8.25 -11.50
N PHE A 123 10.22 -7.82 -10.40
CA PHE A 123 10.68 -6.64 -9.66
C PHE A 123 12.08 -6.82 -9.09
N ILE A 124 12.38 -7.98 -8.50
CA ILE A 124 13.72 -8.30 -8.00
C ILE A 124 14.73 -8.41 -9.18
N GLY A 125 14.33 -9.06 -10.26
CA GLY A 125 15.17 -9.19 -11.46
C GLY A 125 15.51 -7.83 -12.08
N LEU A 126 14.55 -6.93 -12.21
CA LEU A 126 14.79 -5.56 -12.67
C LEU A 126 15.68 -4.77 -11.72
N MET A 127 15.47 -4.92 -10.41
CA MET A 127 16.31 -4.28 -9.39
C MET A 127 17.76 -4.74 -9.50
N VAL A 128 18.00 -6.03 -9.61
CA VAL A 128 19.35 -6.62 -9.79
C VAL A 128 19.94 -6.16 -11.12
N TYR A 129 19.15 -6.15 -12.18
CA TYR A 129 19.58 -5.69 -13.50
C TYR A 129 20.06 -4.23 -13.47
N VAL A 130 19.27 -3.33 -12.86
CA VAL A 130 19.66 -1.92 -12.70
C VAL A 130 20.90 -1.77 -11.82
N LEU A 131 21.02 -2.56 -10.76
CA LEU A 131 22.21 -2.56 -9.91
C LEU A 131 23.48 -2.99 -10.70
N CYS A 132 23.39 -4.03 -11.53
CA CYS A 132 24.55 -4.58 -12.24
C CYS A 132 24.97 -3.75 -13.46
N LEU A 133 24.03 -3.17 -14.20
CA LEU A 133 24.30 -2.45 -15.45
C LEU A 133 24.17 -0.93 -15.32
N GLY A 134 23.66 -0.43 -14.21
CA GLY A 134 23.59 0.98 -13.86
C GLY A 134 24.87 1.46 -13.17
N PRO A 135 24.80 2.62 -12.54
CA PRO A 135 25.94 3.23 -11.83
C PRO A 135 26.19 2.57 -10.46
N THR A 136 26.54 1.29 -10.44
CA THR A 136 26.66 0.45 -9.23
C THR A 136 27.46 1.12 -8.12
N ARG A 137 28.62 1.72 -8.44
CA ARG A 137 29.45 2.39 -7.46
C ARG A 137 28.70 3.56 -6.79
N PHE A 138 28.09 4.43 -7.60
CA PHE A 138 27.30 5.54 -7.07
C PHE A 138 26.11 5.08 -6.22
N ILE A 139 25.42 4.01 -6.66
CA ILE A 139 24.28 3.43 -5.93
C ILE A 139 24.72 2.94 -4.54
N VAL A 140 25.86 2.25 -4.46
CA VAL A 140 26.40 1.72 -3.20
C VAL A 140 26.89 2.86 -2.29
N ASP A 141 27.65 3.79 -2.84
CA ASP A 141 28.20 4.92 -2.08
C ASP A 141 27.07 5.81 -1.52
N ALA A 142 26.15 6.26 -2.39
CA ALA A 142 25.02 7.10 -2.00
C ALA A 142 24.03 6.37 -1.09
N GLY A 143 23.79 5.07 -1.33
CA GLY A 143 22.93 4.24 -0.49
C GLY A 143 23.49 4.10 0.93
N THR A 144 24.80 3.87 1.06
CA THR A 144 25.47 3.74 2.36
C THR A 144 25.43 5.06 3.13
N GLU A 145 25.75 6.17 2.47
CA GLU A 145 25.69 7.50 3.07
C GLU A 145 24.27 7.87 3.50
N SER A 146 23.29 7.58 2.65
CA SER A 146 21.87 7.80 2.96
C SER A 146 21.40 6.99 4.17
N LEU A 147 21.89 5.77 4.37
CA LEU A 147 21.63 4.99 5.58
C LEU A 147 22.19 5.65 6.83
N GLY A 148 23.40 6.20 6.76
CA GLY A 148 23.99 6.96 7.87
C GLY A 148 23.13 8.18 8.25
N VAL A 149 22.69 8.96 7.26
CA VAL A 149 21.77 10.09 7.47
C VAL A 149 20.43 9.62 8.04
N PHE A 150 19.88 8.54 7.50
CA PHE A 150 18.61 7.97 7.96
C PHE A 150 18.63 7.62 9.44
N PHE A 151 19.64 6.90 9.92
CA PHE A 151 19.74 6.55 11.33
C PHE A 151 20.01 7.74 12.24
N ASN A 152 20.86 8.70 11.80
CA ASN A 152 21.18 9.88 12.60
C ASN A 152 20.01 10.86 12.70
N ARG A 153 19.19 11.01 11.66
CA ARG A 153 18.11 12.01 11.59
C ARG A 153 16.71 11.39 11.52
N PHE A 154 16.55 10.14 11.91
CA PHE A 154 15.27 9.43 11.80
C PHE A 154 14.11 10.19 12.45
N PHE A 155 14.28 10.63 13.69
CA PHE A 155 13.22 11.34 14.41
C PHE A 155 12.97 12.74 13.84
N GLU A 156 14.02 13.47 13.47
CA GLU A 156 13.91 14.78 12.84
C GLU A 156 13.07 14.69 11.55
N HIS A 157 13.41 13.78 10.65
CA HIS A 157 12.68 13.61 9.40
C HIS A 157 11.28 13.01 9.56
N SER A 158 11.04 12.27 10.64
CA SER A 158 9.72 11.66 10.91
C SER A 158 8.68 12.68 11.40
N VAL A 159 9.10 13.78 12.01
CA VAL A 159 8.22 14.80 12.60
C VAL A 159 8.32 16.16 11.89
N ILE A 160 8.92 16.21 10.73
CA ILE A 160 9.07 17.46 9.98
C ILE A 160 7.72 17.97 9.50
N LEU A 161 7.39 19.21 9.83
CA LEU A 161 6.13 19.84 9.44
C LEU A 161 6.35 20.81 8.28
N PRO A 162 5.31 21.12 7.49
CA PRO A 162 5.38 22.05 6.36
C PRO A 162 6.03 23.38 6.70
N THR A 163 5.70 23.94 7.85
CA THR A 163 6.23 25.23 8.36
C THR A 163 7.72 25.20 8.64
N MET A 164 8.29 24.05 8.99
CA MET A 164 9.72 23.88 9.32
C MET A 164 10.54 23.44 8.12
N ALA A 165 9.93 22.86 7.11
CA ALA A 165 10.62 22.30 5.96
C ALA A 165 11.05 23.36 4.91
N GLY A 166 10.60 24.61 5.04
CA GLY A 166 10.84 25.66 4.04
C GLY A 166 10.18 25.41 2.67
N ASN A 167 9.54 24.27 2.48
CA ASN A 167 8.78 23.91 1.29
C ASN A 167 7.43 23.28 1.69
N GLU A 168 6.47 24.14 1.97
CA GLU A 168 5.14 23.73 2.39
C GLU A 168 4.43 22.83 1.36
N THR A 169 4.61 23.13 0.08
CA THR A 169 3.96 22.39 -1.00
C THR A 169 4.42 20.94 -1.04
N TRP A 170 5.73 20.70 -0.93
CA TRP A 170 6.27 19.34 -0.94
C TRP A 170 5.78 18.52 0.27
N SER A 171 5.88 19.11 1.46
CA SER A 171 5.46 18.44 2.70
C SER A 171 3.97 18.10 2.71
N LYS A 172 3.12 19.02 2.25
CA LYS A 172 1.67 18.79 2.12
C LYS A 172 1.39 17.67 1.11
N SER A 173 2.07 17.69 -0.03
CA SER A 173 1.84 16.73 -1.11
C SER A 173 2.30 15.33 -0.79
N TRP A 174 3.37 15.16 0.00
CA TRP A 174 3.99 13.85 0.22
C TRP A 174 3.79 13.34 1.64
N ILE A 175 4.16 14.11 2.67
CA ILE A 175 4.12 13.62 4.05
C ILE A 175 2.68 13.37 4.48
N ILE A 176 1.79 14.34 4.26
CA ILE A 176 0.38 14.23 4.67
C ILE A 176 -0.30 13.09 3.90
N MET A 177 -0.08 13.02 2.58
CA MET A 177 -0.65 11.96 1.75
C MET A 177 -0.21 10.56 2.20
N PHE A 178 1.10 10.35 2.42
CA PHE A 178 1.59 9.03 2.83
C PHE A 178 1.10 8.66 4.23
N MET A 179 1.15 9.57 5.21
CA MET A 179 0.62 9.31 6.54
C MET A 179 -0.88 9.01 6.51
N ALA A 180 -1.66 9.78 5.75
CA ALA A 180 -3.09 9.52 5.58
C ALA A 180 -3.33 8.14 4.96
N SER A 181 -2.59 7.76 3.91
CA SER A 181 -2.71 6.45 3.28
C SER A 181 -2.40 5.30 4.25
N PHE A 182 -1.37 5.44 5.09
CA PHE A 182 -1.01 4.42 6.08
C PHE A 182 -2.12 4.20 7.10
N PHE A 183 -2.73 5.28 7.58
CA PHE A 183 -3.88 5.18 8.48
C PHE A 183 -5.06 4.47 7.84
N VAL A 184 -5.36 4.78 6.58
CA VAL A 184 -6.52 4.19 5.87
C VAL A 184 -6.37 2.67 5.70
N TYR A 185 -5.18 2.20 5.35
CA TYR A 185 -4.94 0.77 5.17
C TYR A 185 -4.81 -0.01 6.48
N ALA A 186 -4.37 0.64 7.58
CA ALA A 186 -3.97 -0.04 8.80
C ALA A 186 -5.03 -0.99 9.40
N PRO A 187 -6.32 -0.65 9.52
CA PRO A 187 -7.29 -1.55 10.15
C PRO A 187 -7.53 -2.83 9.35
N ILE A 188 -7.66 -2.71 8.03
CA ILE A 188 -8.00 -3.86 7.16
C ILE A 188 -6.78 -4.73 6.91
N ILE A 189 -5.62 -4.13 6.64
CA ILE A 189 -4.36 -4.86 6.52
C ILE A 189 -4.00 -5.51 7.85
N GLY A 190 -4.22 -4.80 8.97
CA GLY A 190 -4.04 -5.36 10.31
C GLY A 190 -4.89 -6.61 10.55
N LEU A 191 -6.16 -6.60 10.13
CA LEU A 191 -7.04 -7.76 10.20
C LEU A 191 -6.51 -8.96 9.38
N PHE A 192 -6.02 -8.69 8.18
CA PHE A 192 -5.41 -9.69 7.31
C PHE A 192 -4.12 -10.27 7.92
N LEU A 193 -3.23 -9.41 8.39
CA LEU A 193 -1.96 -9.79 9.01
C LEU A 193 -2.15 -10.56 10.31
N ALA A 194 -3.18 -10.24 11.12
CA ALA A 194 -3.51 -11.00 12.32
C ALA A 194 -3.85 -12.46 12.02
N ARG A 195 -4.53 -12.73 10.89
CA ARG A 195 -4.82 -14.09 10.44
C ARG A 195 -3.57 -14.83 10.00
N LEU A 196 -2.66 -14.16 9.28
CA LEU A 196 -1.38 -14.72 8.84
C LEU A 196 -0.42 -15.01 10.01
N GLY A 197 -0.48 -14.19 11.05
CA GLY A 197 0.35 -14.30 12.25
C GLY A 197 -0.09 -15.37 13.25
N LYS A 198 -1.15 -16.12 12.98
CA LYS A 198 -1.64 -17.16 13.90
C LYS A 198 -0.56 -18.18 14.22
N GLY A 199 -0.32 -18.42 15.51
CA GLY A 199 0.69 -19.37 15.99
C GLY A 199 2.11 -18.80 16.12
N ARG A 200 2.33 -17.52 15.80
CA ARG A 200 3.62 -16.84 16.02
C ARG A 200 3.60 -15.99 17.28
N THR A 201 4.78 -15.74 17.85
CA THR A 201 4.90 -14.77 18.95
C THR A 201 4.75 -13.34 18.43
N VAL A 202 4.26 -12.44 19.29
CA VAL A 202 4.12 -11.00 18.94
C VAL A 202 5.47 -10.41 18.54
N ARG A 203 6.57 -10.78 19.22
CA ARG A 203 7.92 -10.31 18.90
C ARG A 203 8.35 -10.74 17.51
N GLU A 204 8.23 -12.02 17.18
CA GLU A 204 8.56 -12.58 15.87
C GLU A 204 7.73 -11.93 14.77
N PHE A 205 6.42 -11.78 15.00
CA PHE A 205 5.52 -11.15 14.07
C PHE A 205 5.91 -9.69 13.77
N ILE A 206 6.16 -8.87 14.81
CA ILE A 206 6.55 -7.46 14.62
C ILE A 206 7.90 -7.36 13.92
N PHE A 207 8.89 -8.15 14.33
CA PHE A 207 10.23 -8.14 13.72
C PHE A 207 10.17 -8.47 12.23
N MET A 208 9.45 -9.51 11.86
CA MET A 208 9.32 -9.92 10.45
C MET A 208 8.50 -8.92 9.64
N ASN A 209 7.38 -8.45 10.21
CA ASN A 209 6.46 -7.58 9.48
C ASN A 209 6.99 -6.15 9.26
N ILE A 210 7.81 -5.63 10.16
CA ILE A 210 8.45 -4.32 10.00
C ILE A 210 9.82 -4.48 9.32
N GLY A 211 10.63 -5.44 9.76
CA GLY A 211 12.03 -5.57 9.32
C GLY A 211 12.18 -5.93 7.85
N ALA A 212 11.51 -6.99 7.41
CA ALA A 212 11.68 -7.49 6.04
C ALA A 212 11.23 -6.47 4.96
N PRO A 213 10.04 -5.85 5.04
CA PRO A 213 9.63 -4.82 4.08
C PRO A 213 10.52 -3.59 4.12
N THR A 214 10.97 -3.17 5.32
CA THR A 214 11.86 -2.02 5.46
C THR A 214 13.19 -2.25 4.79
N LEU A 215 13.81 -3.41 5.02
CA LEU A 215 15.05 -3.77 4.38
C LEU A 215 14.92 -3.81 2.85
N PHE A 216 13.85 -4.43 2.35
CA PHE A 216 13.57 -4.45 0.92
C PHE A 216 13.41 -3.03 0.34
N CYS A 217 12.65 -2.14 1.01
CA CYS A 217 12.47 -0.78 0.55
C CYS A 217 13.76 0.05 0.59
N ILE A 218 14.62 -0.14 1.59
CA ILE A 218 15.92 0.52 1.64
C ILE A 218 16.75 0.17 0.40
N VAL A 219 16.86 -1.12 0.08
CA VAL A 219 17.59 -1.59 -1.10
C VAL A 219 16.93 -1.08 -2.39
N TRP A 220 15.59 -1.15 -2.48
CA TRP A 220 14.83 -0.65 -3.62
C TRP A 220 15.09 0.83 -3.89
N ILE A 221 14.96 1.67 -2.88
CA ILE A 221 15.16 3.12 -3.01
C ILE A 221 16.63 3.46 -3.28
N ALA A 222 17.58 2.74 -2.67
CA ALA A 222 19.00 2.95 -2.97
C ALA A 222 19.31 2.70 -4.45
N ILE A 223 18.75 1.65 -5.05
CA ILE A 223 19.00 1.30 -6.45
C ILE A 223 18.27 2.25 -7.40
N TRP A 224 16.96 2.35 -7.31
CA TRP A 224 16.16 3.17 -8.23
C TRP A 224 16.35 4.67 -7.99
N GLY A 225 16.29 5.10 -6.73
CA GLY A 225 16.52 6.51 -6.35
C GLY A 225 17.95 6.95 -6.63
N GLY A 226 18.93 6.13 -6.26
CA GLY A 226 20.34 6.39 -6.55
C GLY A 226 20.62 6.53 -8.05
N THR A 227 20.06 5.64 -8.87
CA THR A 227 20.17 5.74 -10.34
C THR A 227 19.53 7.03 -10.87
N THR A 228 18.35 7.39 -10.36
CA THR A 228 17.66 8.63 -10.76
C THR A 228 18.50 9.88 -10.46
N VAL A 229 19.04 9.95 -9.23
CA VAL A 229 19.90 11.07 -8.81
C VAL A 229 21.17 11.11 -9.65
N TRP A 230 21.78 9.97 -9.93
CA TRP A 230 22.98 9.89 -10.77
C TRP A 230 22.72 10.40 -12.20
N LEU A 231 21.61 10.00 -12.84
CA LEU A 231 21.25 10.45 -14.18
C LEU A 231 21.06 11.97 -14.24
N GLN A 232 20.39 12.53 -13.23
CA GLN A 232 20.20 13.99 -13.12
C GLN A 232 21.51 14.71 -12.85
N TYR A 233 22.33 14.21 -11.91
CA TYR A 233 23.58 14.84 -11.50
C TYR A 233 24.64 14.85 -12.62
N THR A 234 24.72 13.77 -13.39
CA THR A 234 25.68 13.65 -14.50
C THR A 234 25.21 14.35 -15.77
N GLY A 235 23.98 14.82 -15.83
CA GLY A 235 23.40 15.44 -17.01
C GLY A 235 23.16 14.48 -18.18
N ILE A 236 23.24 13.15 -17.95
CA ILE A 236 22.93 12.14 -18.96
C ILE A 236 21.46 12.25 -19.37
N MET A 237 20.59 12.56 -18.42
CA MET A 237 19.18 12.76 -18.64
C MET A 237 18.62 13.76 -17.63
N ASP A 238 17.82 14.72 -18.10
CA ASP A 238 17.08 15.63 -17.23
C ASP A 238 15.79 14.94 -16.77
N VAL A 239 15.92 14.22 -15.64
CA VAL A 239 14.78 13.51 -15.03
C VAL A 239 13.77 14.49 -14.49
N TRP A 240 14.22 15.63 -13.95
CA TRP A 240 13.35 16.68 -13.41
C TRP A 240 12.43 17.27 -14.49
N GLN A 241 12.98 17.59 -15.65
CA GLN A 241 12.20 18.04 -16.80
C GLN A 241 11.20 16.97 -17.24
N SER A 242 11.64 15.72 -17.35
CA SER A 242 10.76 14.59 -17.73
C SER A 242 9.58 14.42 -16.79
N VAL A 243 9.80 14.59 -15.49
CA VAL A 243 8.74 14.51 -14.46
C VAL A 243 7.77 15.68 -14.56
N ASN A 244 8.27 16.89 -14.79
CA ASN A 244 7.41 18.08 -14.91
C ASN A 244 6.55 18.06 -16.17
N GLU A 245 7.08 17.52 -17.28
CA GLU A 245 6.37 17.48 -18.56
C GLU A 245 5.40 16.30 -18.70
N LYS A 246 5.78 15.13 -18.16
CA LYS A 246 5.08 13.85 -18.40
C LYS A 246 4.53 13.18 -17.14
N GLY A 247 4.75 13.77 -15.97
CA GLY A 247 4.32 13.22 -14.69
C GLY A 247 5.37 12.32 -14.03
N LEU A 248 5.12 12.00 -12.75
CA LEU A 248 6.01 11.16 -11.93
C LEU A 248 6.12 9.73 -12.46
N GLU A 249 5.10 9.25 -13.11
CA GLU A 249 4.94 7.88 -13.61
C GLU A 249 5.95 7.53 -14.71
N VAL A 250 6.47 8.54 -15.40
CA VAL A 250 7.45 8.33 -16.47
C VAL A 250 8.85 7.98 -15.95
N THR A 251 9.15 8.30 -14.68
CA THR A 251 10.51 8.21 -14.11
C THR A 251 11.14 6.84 -14.29
N ILE A 252 10.38 5.76 -14.01
CA ILE A 252 10.89 4.39 -14.14
C ILE A 252 11.25 4.06 -15.60
N PHE A 253 10.44 4.52 -16.55
CA PHE A 253 10.67 4.28 -17.98
C PHE A 253 11.85 5.11 -18.50
N THR A 254 12.03 6.30 -17.95
CA THR A 254 13.20 7.15 -18.19
C THR A 254 14.49 6.44 -17.79
N ILE A 255 14.52 5.85 -16.58
CA ILE A 255 15.67 5.05 -16.12
C ILE A 255 15.90 3.84 -17.05
N LEU A 256 14.84 3.08 -17.31
CA LEU A 256 14.95 1.89 -18.16
C LEU A 256 15.44 2.21 -19.58
N SER A 257 15.10 3.41 -20.11
CA SER A 257 15.53 3.83 -21.45
C SER A 257 17.05 4.06 -21.58
N THR A 258 17.74 4.28 -20.47
CA THR A 258 19.21 4.42 -20.45
C THR A 258 19.96 3.09 -20.40
N LEU A 259 19.24 1.99 -20.25
CA LEU A 259 19.81 0.65 -20.10
C LEU A 259 19.63 -0.21 -21.37
N PRO A 260 20.49 -1.21 -21.62
CA PRO A 260 20.27 -2.16 -22.70
C PRO A 260 18.91 -2.85 -22.58
N PHE A 261 18.34 -3.25 -23.71
CA PHE A 261 17.04 -3.95 -23.81
C PHE A 261 15.85 -3.19 -23.19
N ALA A 262 15.90 -1.85 -23.14
CA ALA A 262 14.90 -0.98 -22.51
C ALA A 262 13.43 -1.37 -22.79
N LYS A 263 13.07 -1.63 -24.06
CA LYS A 263 11.70 -2.01 -24.45
C LYS A 263 11.25 -3.34 -23.82
N ILE A 264 12.14 -4.32 -23.74
CA ILE A 264 11.84 -5.63 -23.16
C ILE A 264 11.64 -5.49 -21.66
N LEU A 265 12.55 -4.76 -20.99
CA LEU A 265 12.46 -4.50 -19.54
C LEU A 265 11.19 -3.74 -19.18
N ALA A 266 10.84 -2.73 -19.94
CA ALA A 266 9.61 -1.99 -19.75
C ALA A 266 8.35 -2.84 -19.97
N ALA A 267 8.34 -3.71 -20.97
CA ALA A 267 7.23 -4.64 -21.16
C ALA A 267 7.05 -5.56 -19.94
N PHE A 268 8.14 -6.15 -19.43
CA PHE A 268 8.08 -6.93 -18.18
C PHE A 268 7.60 -6.10 -17.00
N PHE A 269 8.06 -4.86 -16.85
CA PHE A 269 7.62 -3.98 -15.79
C PHE A 269 6.13 -3.67 -15.88
N ILE A 270 5.62 -3.29 -17.07
CA ILE A 270 4.20 -2.99 -17.28
C ILE A 270 3.33 -4.21 -16.97
N ILE A 271 3.73 -5.40 -17.44
CA ILE A 271 3.03 -6.66 -17.14
C ILE A 271 3.03 -6.95 -15.64
N ALA A 272 4.18 -6.77 -14.96
CA ALA A 272 4.28 -6.98 -13.54
C ALA A 272 3.42 -5.98 -12.74
N VAL A 273 3.39 -4.71 -13.13
CA VAL A 273 2.52 -3.69 -12.54
C VAL A 273 1.05 -4.06 -12.74
N PHE A 274 0.65 -4.43 -13.95
CA PHE A 274 -0.72 -4.84 -14.26
C PHE A 274 -1.19 -5.99 -13.35
N PHE A 275 -0.40 -7.05 -13.24
CA PHE A 275 -0.76 -8.19 -12.40
C PHE A 275 -0.65 -7.87 -10.91
N SER A 276 0.31 -7.06 -10.48
CA SER A 276 0.45 -6.64 -9.09
C SER A 276 -0.80 -5.90 -8.59
N PHE A 277 -1.29 -4.92 -9.35
CA PHE A 277 -2.52 -4.20 -9.01
C PHE A 277 -3.76 -5.10 -9.13
N SER A 278 -3.83 -5.96 -10.14
CA SER A 278 -4.94 -6.91 -10.31
C SER A 278 -5.02 -7.90 -9.14
N THR A 279 -3.89 -8.43 -8.66
CA THR A 279 -3.87 -9.36 -7.52
C THR A 279 -4.25 -8.68 -6.20
N MET A 280 -3.81 -7.45 -6.01
CA MET A 280 -4.21 -6.63 -4.86
C MET A 280 -5.72 -6.36 -4.89
N ALA A 281 -6.25 -5.89 -6.02
CA ALA A 281 -7.67 -5.59 -6.20
C ALA A 281 -8.56 -6.81 -5.99
N ASP A 282 -8.18 -7.98 -6.52
CA ASP A 282 -8.86 -9.26 -6.28
C ASP A 282 -8.98 -9.59 -4.80
N SER A 283 -7.84 -9.60 -4.09
CA SER A 283 -7.77 -9.96 -2.67
C SER A 283 -8.62 -9.03 -1.80
N ILE A 284 -8.61 -7.73 -2.09
CA ILE A 284 -9.34 -6.76 -1.30
C ILE A 284 -10.82 -6.76 -1.67
N THR A 285 -11.17 -6.92 -2.96
CA THR A 285 -12.57 -7.09 -3.40
C THR A 285 -13.23 -8.26 -2.67
N GLY A 286 -12.54 -9.41 -2.58
CA GLY A 286 -13.01 -10.56 -1.82
C GLY A 286 -13.18 -10.26 -0.33
N THR A 287 -12.23 -9.58 0.28
CA THR A 287 -12.29 -9.17 1.69
C THR A 287 -13.45 -8.22 1.96
N MET A 288 -13.65 -7.22 1.08
CA MET A 288 -14.74 -6.26 1.19
C MET A 288 -16.11 -6.93 1.07
N ALA A 289 -16.27 -7.82 0.11
CA ALA A 289 -17.49 -8.58 -0.05
C ALA A 289 -17.78 -9.43 1.21
N THR A 290 -16.76 -10.06 1.81
CA THR A 290 -16.88 -10.82 3.05
C THR A 290 -17.31 -9.93 4.22
N LEU A 291 -16.66 -8.79 4.40
CA LEU A 291 -16.99 -7.84 5.49
C LEU A 291 -18.37 -7.20 5.34
N SER A 292 -18.88 -7.11 4.11
CA SER A 292 -20.21 -6.57 3.81
C SER A 292 -21.32 -7.60 3.96
N THR A 293 -21.00 -8.88 4.24
CA THR A 293 -21.98 -9.96 4.38
C THR A 293 -22.20 -10.30 5.86
N LYS A 294 -23.46 -10.31 6.29
CA LYS A 294 -23.82 -10.70 7.65
C LYS A 294 -23.78 -12.21 7.82
N ASN A 295 -23.36 -12.67 9.01
CA ASN A 295 -23.41 -14.09 9.43
C ASN A 295 -22.67 -15.07 8.50
N LEU A 296 -21.61 -14.62 7.84
CA LEU A 296 -20.76 -15.47 7.04
C LEU A 296 -19.87 -16.33 7.96
N SER A 297 -19.85 -17.63 7.74
CA SER A 297 -18.90 -18.54 8.41
C SER A 297 -17.47 -18.28 7.89
N VAL A 298 -16.47 -18.72 8.66
CA VAL A 298 -15.05 -18.54 8.27
C VAL A 298 -14.71 -19.24 6.95
N ASP A 299 -15.44 -20.33 6.66
CA ASP A 299 -15.23 -21.16 5.47
C ASP A 299 -16.15 -20.79 4.28
N ASP A 300 -17.12 -19.88 4.49
CA ASP A 300 -18.07 -19.48 3.46
C ASP A 300 -17.48 -18.35 2.58
N GLU A 301 -17.84 -18.37 1.30
CA GLU A 301 -17.52 -17.31 0.35
C GLU A 301 -18.63 -16.26 0.29
N ALA A 302 -18.21 -15.00 0.16
CA ALA A 302 -19.14 -13.89 -0.04
C ALA A 302 -19.92 -14.02 -1.36
N PRO A 303 -21.17 -13.50 -1.42
CA PRO A 303 -22.01 -13.55 -2.61
C PRO A 303 -21.29 -12.94 -3.84
N ARG A 304 -21.42 -13.62 -4.99
CA ARG A 304 -20.78 -13.20 -6.26
C ARG A 304 -21.16 -11.79 -6.68
N TRP A 305 -22.41 -11.38 -6.51
CA TRP A 305 -22.88 -10.04 -6.87
C TRP A 305 -22.18 -8.93 -6.07
N LEU A 306 -21.89 -9.18 -4.77
CA LEU A 306 -21.14 -8.25 -3.95
C LEU A 306 -19.68 -8.09 -4.42
N LYS A 307 -19.03 -9.20 -4.82
CA LYS A 307 -17.70 -9.15 -5.40
C LYS A 307 -17.68 -8.32 -6.69
N ILE A 308 -18.72 -8.44 -7.53
CA ILE A 308 -18.85 -7.63 -8.76
C ILE A 308 -19.04 -6.15 -8.42
N ILE A 309 -19.97 -5.83 -7.53
CA ILE A 309 -20.24 -4.43 -7.15
C ILE A 309 -18.99 -3.78 -6.61
N TRP A 310 -18.31 -4.38 -5.63
CA TRP A 310 -17.09 -3.82 -5.06
C TRP A 310 -15.98 -3.70 -6.11
N GLY A 311 -15.74 -4.73 -6.91
CA GLY A 311 -14.72 -4.71 -7.93
C GLY A 311 -14.95 -3.63 -8.97
N VAL A 312 -16.15 -3.53 -9.53
CA VAL A 312 -16.49 -2.49 -10.51
C VAL A 312 -16.40 -1.09 -9.89
N SER A 313 -16.86 -0.91 -8.65
CA SER A 313 -16.79 0.38 -7.95
C SER A 313 -15.36 0.89 -7.83
N PHE A 314 -14.39 0.03 -7.48
CA PHE A 314 -12.98 0.42 -7.40
C PHE A 314 -12.43 0.88 -8.75
N GLY A 315 -12.75 0.14 -9.81
CA GLY A 315 -12.32 0.49 -11.16
C GLY A 315 -12.89 1.81 -11.63
N VAL A 316 -14.19 2.03 -11.42
CA VAL A 316 -14.88 3.27 -11.81
C VAL A 316 -14.33 4.47 -11.05
N ILE A 317 -14.21 4.37 -9.72
CA ILE A 317 -13.69 5.50 -8.92
C ILE A 317 -12.21 5.74 -9.27
N GLY A 318 -11.40 4.68 -9.45
CA GLY A 318 -10.01 4.81 -9.88
C GLY A 318 -9.86 5.51 -11.23
N TYR A 319 -10.68 5.14 -12.22
CA TYR A 319 -10.75 5.82 -13.50
C TYR A 319 -11.14 7.30 -13.35
N LEU A 320 -12.17 7.60 -12.57
CA LEU A 320 -12.63 8.97 -12.35
C LEU A 320 -11.54 9.83 -11.70
N LEU A 321 -10.78 9.29 -10.75
CA LEU A 321 -9.65 10.01 -10.13
C LEU A 321 -8.59 10.39 -11.16
N VAL A 322 -8.28 9.49 -12.10
CA VAL A 322 -7.34 9.80 -13.19
C VAL A 322 -7.93 10.86 -14.13
N ALA A 323 -9.18 10.70 -14.52
CA ALA A 323 -9.86 11.58 -15.48
C ALA A 323 -10.07 13.01 -14.94
N THR A 324 -10.23 13.19 -13.62
CA THR A 324 -10.54 14.49 -13.02
C THR A 324 -9.34 15.30 -12.58
N GLY A 325 -8.20 14.68 -12.26
CA GLY A 325 -7.04 15.43 -11.79
C GLY A 325 -5.80 14.58 -11.49
N GLY A 326 -5.79 13.31 -11.91
CA GLY A 326 -4.60 12.45 -11.80
C GLY A 326 -4.06 12.36 -10.37
N VAL A 327 -2.77 12.64 -10.20
CA VAL A 327 -2.07 12.53 -8.90
C VAL A 327 -2.66 13.44 -7.83
N ASP A 328 -3.14 14.63 -8.17
CA ASP A 328 -3.70 15.58 -7.19
C ASP A 328 -5.06 15.10 -6.66
N SER A 329 -5.89 14.50 -7.51
CA SER A 329 -7.13 13.84 -7.09
C SER A 329 -6.85 12.67 -6.14
N VAL A 330 -5.82 11.87 -6.41
CA VAL A 330 -5.37 10.77 -5.54
C VAL A 330 -4.92 11.30 -4.17
N ARG A 331 -4.12 12.37 -4.15
CA ARG A 331 -3.66 13.04 -2.90
C ARG A 331 -4.84 13.57 -2.07
N GLY A 332 -5.76 14.27 -2.73
CA GLY A 332 -6.97 14.79 -2.09
C GLY A 332 -7.82 13.69 -1.47
N MET A 333 -8.04 12.60 -2.20
CA MET A 333 -8.83 11.47 -1.72
C MET A 333 -8.19 10.80 -0.50
N PHE A 334 -6.88 10.51 -0.52
CA PHE A 334 -6.21 9.96 0.66
C PHE A 334 -6.33 10.87 1.89
N THR A 335 -6.22 12.18 1.71
CA THR A 335 -6.35 13.14 2.81
C THR A 335 -7.76 13.13 3.40
N ILE A 336 -8.79 13.11 2.55
CA ILE A 336 -10.19 13.10 2.99
C ILE A 336 -10.52 11.82 3.77
N VAL A 337 -10.19 10.65 3.20
CA VAL A 337 -10.50 9.37 3.86
C VAL A 337 -9.57 9.05 5.03
N GLY A 338 -8.37 9.62 5.05
CA GLY A 338 -7.37 9.41 6.11
C GLY A 338 -7.73 10.11 7.41
N LEU A 339 -8.39 11.25 7.37
CA LEU A 339 -8.69 12.02 8.57
C LEU A 339 -9.61 11.26 9.56
N PRO A 340 -10.79 10.74 9.19
CA PRO A 340 -11.64 10.05 10.15
C PRO A 340 -11.01 8.76 10.70
N ILE A 341 -10.28 8.02 9.87
CA ILE A 341 -9.66 6.77 10.29
C ILE A 341 -8.45 7.00 11.21
N SER A 342 -7.75 8.13 11.09
CA SER A 342 -6.61 8.45 11.95
C SER A 342 -7.00 8.51 13.42
N PHE A 343 -8.15 9.10 13.75
CA PHE A 343 -8.67 9.14 15.12
C PHE A 343 -8.98 7.73 15.65
N ILE A 344 -9.53 6.87 14.81
CA ILE A 344 -9.81 5.47 15.17
C ILE A 344 -8.50 4.72 15.45
N VAL A 345 -7.49 4.88 14.59
CA VAL A 345 -6.20 4.18 14.76
C VAL A 345 -5.44 4.69 15.97
N LEU A 346 -5.50 5.98 16.28
CA LEU A 346 -4.90 6.53 17.51
C LEU A 346 -5.58 5.98 18.77
N ALA A 347 -6.92 5.95 18.81
CA ALA A 347 -7.65 5.33 19.91
C ALA A 347 -7.35 3.82 20.02
N TYR A 348 -7.21 3.16 18.87
CA TYR A 348 -6.83 1.76 18.77
C TYR A 348 -5.44 1.51 19.38
N ALA A 349 -4.45 2.35 19.05
CA ALA A 349 -3.10 2.28 19.60
C ALA A 349 -3.09 2.33 21.12
N TYR A 350 -3.85 3.27 21.70
CA TYR A 350 -3.99 3.38 23.16
C TYR A 350 -4.54 2.09 23.78
N CYS A 351 -5.59 1.51 23.20
CA CYS A 351 -6.17 0.26 23.69
C CYS A 351 -5.20 -0.93 23.57
N VAL A 352 -4.44 -1.03 22.46
CA VAL A 352 -3.45 -2.10 22.26
C VAL A 352 -2.35 -2.04 23.32
N ILE A 353 -1.78 -0.85 23.55
CA ILE A 353 -0.72 -0.67 24.57
C ILE A 353 -1.23 -1.09 25.95
N ARG A 354 -2.43 -0.68 26.32
CA ARG A 354 -3.04 -1.07 27.60
C ARG A 354 -3.29 -2.57 27.70
N GLU A 355 -3.77 -3.22 26.63
CA GLU A 355 -4.05 -4.65 26.65
C GLU A 355 -2.77 -5.48 26.70
N CYS A 356 -1.72 -5.07 25.99
CA CYS A 356 -0.40 -5.67 26.10
C CYS A 356 0.12 -5.62 27.56
N GLY A 357 -0.01 -4.47 28.22
CA GLY A 357 0.36 -4.32 29.63
C GLY A 357 -0.44 -5.22 30.57
N ARG A 358 -1.75 -5.39 30.33
CA ARG A 358 -2.60 -6.30 31.12
C ARG A 358 -2.17 -7.75 30.97
N ILE A 359 -1.98 -8.22 29.73
CA ILE A 359 -1.54 -9.59 29.47
C ILE A 359 -0.17 -9.86 30.07
N ALA A 360 0.77 -8.92 29.98
CA ALA A 360 2.09 -9.04 30.61
C ALA A 360 1.99 -9.17 32.15
N ALA A 361 1.14 -8.36 32.77
CA ALA A 361 0.90 -8.43 34.21
C ALA A 361 0.21 -9.73 34.66
N GLU A 362 -0.70 -10.27 33.86
CA GLU A 362 -1.33 -11.57 34.09
C GLU A 362 -0.30 -12.72 33.98
N THR A 363 0.58 -12.68 32.97
CA THR A 363 1.63 -13.71 32.79
C THR A 363 2.68 -13.72 33.86
N LEU A 364 2.99 -12.57 34.49
CA LEU A 364 3.95 -12.47 35.61
C LEU A 364 3.37 -12.93 36.97
N ARG A 365 2.06 -13.11 37.07
CA ARG A 365 1.38 -13.58 38.31
C ARG A 365 1.22 -15.12 38.33
N HIS A 366 1.47 -15.79 37.26
CA HIS A 366 1.49 -17.23 37.08
C HIS A 366 2.90 -17.77 36.87
#